data_3ea1fea8afc04b0ef000bef13614b003
#
_entry.id   3ea1fea8afc04b0ef000bef13614b003
#
_cell.length_a   1.000
_cell.length_b   1.000
_cell.length_c   1.000
_cell.angle_alpha   90.00
_cell.angle_beta   90.00
_cell.angle_gamma   90.00
#
_symmetry.space_group_name_H-M   'P 1'
#
loop_
_entity.id
_entity.type
_entity.pdbx_description
1 polymer ?
#
loop_
_entity_poly.entity_id
_entity_poly.type
_entity_poly.pdbx_seq_one_letter_code
_entity_poly.pdbx_strand_id
1 'polypeptide(L)'
;MNISKLLKYDYYLNSSITYFKSNFENRVKFIKNKKFLFNEISNFINNCIDNTKSIFIFCAGNSIVGQKIESKKIFIKEIDKNYEIKYNDNIDYVDDNWKDILPECDTILISDIEHQSDPASNLLSLSKIIKDDTKIIIISRNLVWMMFIKLLKTFFNFSPKKNNFLPSSYLENLYSICNLEVIRNEKIIALPIYIPFFTNLLNRIFRLPLLNIFCLSSITILKKKNQDFLNNEKLKVSFIIPCKNEENNIKT
;
A
#
# COMPACT_ATOMS: atom_id res chain seq x y z
N MET A 1 21.39 13.64 -10.53
CA MET A 1 20.68 12.58 -11.30
C MET A 1 19.25 13.03 -11.52
N ASN A 2 18.76 13.08 -12.76
CA ASN A 2 17.48 13.74 -13.05
C ASN A 2 16.32 12.82 -12.58
N ILE A 3 15.62 13.22 -11.50
CA ILE A 3 14.53 12.47 -10.84
C ILE A 3 13.41 12.12 -11.82
N SER A 4 13.18 12.95 -12.86
CA SER A 4 12.17 12.73 -13.88
C SER A 4 12.39 11.46 -14.73
N LYS A 5 13.62 10.95 -14.80
CA LYS A 5 13.95 9.71 -15.53
C LYS A 5 13.68 8.42 -14.73
N LEU A 6 13.52 8.50 -13.40
CA LEU A 6 13.34 7.33 -12.54
C LEU A 6 11.90 6.79 -12.58
N LEU A 7 10.91 7.65 -12.81
CA LEU A 7 9.49 7.26 -12.88
C LEU A 7 9.01 7.42 -14.34
N LYS A 8 9.42 6.48 -15.19
CA LYS A 8 9.19 6.51 -16.63
C LYS A 8 7.81 6.02 -17.07
N TYR A 9 7.01 5.49 -16.13
CA TYR A 9 5.70 4.89 -16.39
C TYR A 9 4.59 5.61 -15.64
N ASP A 10 3.39 5.55 -16.20
CA ASP A 10 2.19 5.99 -15.50
C ASP A 10 2.09 5.24 -14.17
N TYR A 11 1.90 5.97 -13.07
CA TYR A 11 1.84 5.39 -11.72
C TYR A 11 0.75 4.32 -11.61
N TYR A 12 -0.40 4.55 -12.25
CA TYR A 12 -1.53 3.64 -12.24
C TYR A 12 -1.66 2.81 -13.52
N LEU A 13 -2.19 1.61 -13.39
CA LEU A 13 -2.60 0.77 -14.52
C LEU A 13 -3.71 1.44 -15.32
N ASN A 14 -3.57 1.50 -16.65
CA ASN A 14 -4.60 2.03 -17.55
C ASN A 14 -5.96 1.34 -17.38
N SER A 15 -5.96 0.02 -17.16
CA SER A 15 -7.18 -0.74 -16.86
C SER A 15 -7.84 -0.30 -15.54
N SER A 16 -7.06 0.09 -14.54
CA SER A 16 -7.56 0.63 -13.29
C SER A 16 -8.15 2.02 -13.48
N ILE A 17 -7.46 2.90 -14.20
CA ILE A 17 -7.97 4.26 -14.51
C ILE A 17 -9.31 4.16 -15.23
N THR A 18 -9.39 3.35 -16.29
CA THR A 18 -10.63 3.17 -17.06
C THR A 18 -11.76 2.62 -16.19
N TYR A 19 -11.45 1.64 -15.32
CA TYR A 19 -12.43 1.09 -14.41
C TYR A 19 -12.97 2.14 -13.44
N PHE A 20 -12.11 2.94 -12.81
CA PHE A 20 -12.54 3.95 -11.85
C PHE A 20 -13.38 5.04 -12.52
N LYS A 21 -13.01 5.48 -13.72
CA LYS A 21 -13.81 6.43 -14.51
C LYS A 21 -15.21 5.90 -14.81
N SER A 22 -15.32 4.67 -15.29
CA SER A 22 -16.61 4.07 -15.69
C SER A 22 -17.49 3.65 -14.51
N ASN A 23 -16.94 3.53 -13.29
CA ASN A 23 -17.67 3.05 -12.12
C ASN A 23 -17.75 4.10 -10.98
N PHE A 24 -17.62 5.37 -11.29
CA PHE A 24 -17.58 6.44 -10.30
C PHE A 24 -18.77 6.40 -9.32
N GLU A 25 -20.00 6.39 -9.82
CA GLU A 25 -21.20 6.39 -8.98
C GLU A 25 -21.28 5.17 -8.06
N ASN A 26 -21.01 3.98 -8.62
CA ASN A 26 -20.98 2.75 -7.83
C ASN A 26 -19.89 2.79 -6.74
N ARG A 27 -18.76 3.40 -7.02
CA ARG A 27 -17.68 3.56 -6.07
C ARG A 27 -18.05 4.54 -4.95
N VAL A 28 -18.64 5.67 -5.28
CA VAL A 28 -19.15 6.64 -4.29
C VAL A 28 -20.19 5.97 -3.37
N LYS A 29 -21.13 5.22 -3.95
CA LYS A 29 -22.11 4.45 -3.17
C LYS A 29 -21.45 3.42 -2.26
N PHE A 30 -20.44 2.69 -2.77
CA PHE A 30 -19.67 1.73 -1.97
C PHE A 30 -18.99 2.43 -0.78
N ILE A 31 -18.33 3.55 -0.99
CA ILE A 31 -17.65 4.31 0.06
C ILE A 31 -18.66 4.75 1.14
N LYS A 32 -19.79 5.30 0.73
CA LYS A 32 -20.86 5.71 1.66
C LYS A 32 -21.37 4.57 2.51
N ASN A 33 -21.55 3.38 1.90
CA ASN A 33 -22.05 2.19 2.59
C ASN A 33 -20.99 1.53 3.49
N LYS A 34 -19.71 1.79 3.27
CA LYS A 34 -18.58 1.18 3.98
C LYS A 34 -17.83 2.16 4.88
N LYS A 35 -18.49 3.20 5.35
CA LYS A 35 -17.90 4.20 6.27
C LYS A 35 -17.17 3.59 7.45
N PHE A 36 -17.73 2.52 8.03
CA PHE A 36 -17.10 1.80 9.13
C PHE A 36 -15.70 1.29 8.76
N LEU A 37 -15.57 0.62 7.61
CA LEU A 37 -14.30 0.10 7.12
C LEU A 37 -13.25 1.21 6.99
N PHE A 38 -13.61 2.31 6.36
CA PHE A 38 -12.68 3.44 6.15
C PHE A 38 -12.33 4.16 7.45
N ASN A 39 -13.27 4.23 8.41
CA ASN A 39 -13.00 4.77 9.73
C ASN A 39 -11.98 3.92 10.49
N GLU A 40 -12.14 2.60 10.50
CA GLU A 40 -11.19 1.71 11.18
C GLU A 40 -9.79 1.81 10.59
N ILE A 41 -9.68 1.91 9.24
CA ILE A 41 -8.40 2.11 8.57
C ILE A 41 -7.77 3.44 9.00
N SER A 42 -8.54 4.55 8.94
CA SER A 42 -8.04 5.88 9.30
C SER A 42 -7.63 5.96 10.77
N ASN A 43 -8.41 5.40 11.69
CA ASN A 43 -8.09 5.34 13.11
C ASN A 43 -6.79 4.56 13.36
N PHE A 44 -6.61 3.44 12.65
CA PHE A 44 -5.36 2.68 12.76
C PHE A 44 -4.17 3.50 12.26
N ILE A 45 -4.31 4.18 11.13
CA ILE A 45 -3.26 5.04 10.59
C ILE A 45 -2.93 6.17 11.57
N ASN A 46 -3.92 6.85 12.13
CA ASN A 46 -3.73 7.93 13.10
C ASN A 46 -2.90 7.46 14.31
N ASN A 47 -3.13 6.22 14.80
CA ASN A 47 -2.34 5.62 15.86
C ASN A 47 -0.88 5.30 15.44
N CYS A 48 -0.57 5.29 14.15
CA CYS A 48 0.76 4.98 13.61
C CYS A 48 1.56 6.23 13.24
N ILE A 49 0.90 7.38 13.05
CA ILE A 49 1.47 8.63 12.56
C ILE A 49 1.58 9.68 13.66
N ASP A 50 2.15 9.32 14.81
CA ASP A 50 2.37 10.29 15.90
C ASP A 50 3.11 11.52 15.40
N ASN A 51 2.53 12.71 15.64
CA ASN A 51 3.12 14.03 15.34
C ASN A 51 3.54 14.27 13.88
N THR A 52 2.95 13.57 12.92
CA THR A 52 3.23 13.79 11.50
C THR A 52 2.80 15.21 11.09
N LYS A 53 3.74 15.99 10.56
CA LYS A 53 3.45 17.35 10.08
C LYS A 53 2.86 17.31 8.67
N SER A 54 3.35 16.41 7.83
CA SER A 54 2.94 16.28 6.43
C SER A 54 2.81 14.81 6.02
N ILE A 55 1.74 14.49 5.32
CA ILE A 55 1.50 13.16 4.77
C ILE A 55 1.16 13.25 3.29
N PHE A 56 1.74 12.35 2.49
CA PHE A 56 1.38 12.16 1.09
C PHE A 56 0.59 10.86 0.94
N ILE A 57 -0.54 10.90 0.25
CA ILE A 57 -1.44 9.75 0.10
C ILE A 57 -1.65 9.43 -1.39
N PHE A 58 -1.29 8.21 -1.78
CA PHE A 58 -1.68 7.65 -3.06
C PHE A 58 -3.00 6.88 -2.92
N CYS A 59 -4.00 7.27 -3.68
CA CYS A 59 -5.36 6.75 -3.60
C CYS A 59 -5.89 6.23 -4.94
N ALA A 60 -6.71 5.19 -4.89
CA ALA A 60 -7.51 4.72 -6.01
C ALA A 60 -9.00 4.72 -5.64
N GLY A 61 -9.63 5.89 -5.72
CA GLY A 61 -11.05 6.12 -5.40
C GLY A 61 -11.38 5.89 -3.92
N ASN A 62 -10.46 6.21 -3.01
CA ASN A 62 -10.65 6.06 -1.56
C ASN A 62 -10.02 7.20 -0.75
N SER A 63 -9.95 8.40 -1.34
CA SER A 63 -9.44 9.62 -0.69
C SER A 63 -10.13 9.95 0.65
N ILE A 64 -11.31 9.38 0.90
CA ILE A 64 -12.01 9.49 2.19
C ILE A 64 -11.15 9.03 3.38
N VAL A 65 -10.18 8.14 3.17
CA VAL A 65 -9.21 7.76 4.20
C VAL A 65 -8.42 8.99 4.65
N GLY A 66 -7.95 9.80 3.68
CA GLY A 66 -7.19 11.02 3.95
C GLY A 66 -7.96 12.07 4.74
N GLN A 67 -9.30 12.13 4.56
CA GLN A 67 -10.14 13.11 5.25
C GLN A 67 -10.21 12.95 6.76
N LYS A 68 -9.87 11.77 7.27
CA LYS A 68 -9.91 11.42 8.69
C LYS A 68 -8.53 11.27 9.30
N ILE A 69 -7.51 11.57 8.54
CA ILE A 69 -6.13 11.52 9.01
C ILE A 69 -5.81 12.83 9.74
N GLU A 70 -5.26 12.70 10.94
CA GLU A 70 -4.86 13.81 11.78
C GLU A 70 -3.44 14.26 11.42
N SER A 71 -3.32 15.13 10.42
CA SER A 71 -2.06 15.74 10.00
C SER A 71 -2.24 17.21 9.70
N LYS A 72 -1.18 18.02 9.86
CA LYS A 72 -1.23 19.46 9.58
C LYS A 72 -1.41 19.73 8.09
N LYS A 73 -0.80 18.92 7.24
CA LYS A 73 -0.86 19.04 5.78
C LYS A 73 -0.99 17.67 5.14
N ILE A 74 -1.95 17.54 4.25
CA ILE A 74 -2.27 16.28 3.58
C ILE A 74 -2.25 16.52 2.08
N PHE A 75 -1.35 15.83 1.38
CA PHE A 75 -1.31 15.82 -0.08
C PHE A 75 -1.91 14.52 -0.60
N ILE A 76 -2.78 14.60 -1.58
CA ILE A 76 -3.45 13.43 -2.15
C ILE A 76 -3.23 13.37 -3.65
N LYS A 77 -2.68 12.25 -4.13
CA LYS A 77 -2.68 11.86 -5.54
C LYS A 77 -3.77 10.83 -5.76
N GLU A 78 -4.84 11.24 -6.43
CA GLU A 78 -5.96 10.34 -6.74
C GLU A 78 -5.80 9.76 -8.17
N ILE A 79 -6.38 8.58 -8.38
CA ILE A 79 -6.35 7.90 -9.69
C ILE A 79 -7.15 8.65 -10.77
N ASP A 80 -8.17 9.38 -10.36
CA ASP A 80 -9.03 10.17 -11.26
C ASP A 80 -9.57 11.41 -10.53
N LYS A 81 -9.56 12.55 -11.23
CA LYS A 81 -9.99 13.86 -10.69
C LYS A 81 -11.42 13.88 -10.16
N ASN A 82 -12.32 13.06 -10.68
CA ASN A 82 -13.69 12.98 -10.19
C ASN A 82 -13.78 12.55 -8.71
N TYR A 83 -12.73 11.94 -8.16
CA TYR A 83 -12.66 11.56 -6.75
C TYR A 83 -12.03 12.62 -5.84
N GLU A 84 -11.62 13.75 -6.39
CA GLU A 84 -11.03 14.86 -5.64
C GLU A 84 -12.12 15.64 -4.93
N ILE A 85 -12.53 15.18 -3.76
CA ILE A 85 -13.55 15.83 -2.94
C ILE A 85 -12.85 16.53 -1.78
N LYS A 86 -12.84 17.87 -1.83
CA LYS A 86 -12.22 18.69 -0.78
C LYS A 86 -13.19 18.86 0.39
N TYR A 87 -12.86 18.27 1.53
CA TYR A 87 -13.65 18.37 2.75
C TYR A 87 -13.01 19.26 3.82
N ASN A 88 -11.69 19.40 3.80
CA ASN A 88 -10.92 20.15 4.79
C ASN A 88 -9.90 21.04 4.07
N ASP A 89 -9.56 22.17 4.67
CA ASP A 89 -8.59 23.13 4.11
C ASP A 89 -7.15 22.65 4.14
N ASN A 90 -6.83 21.67 4.99
CA ASN A 90 -5.50 21.08 5.07
C ASN A 90 -5.22 20.00 4.02
N ILE A 91 -6.16 19.75 3.09
CA ILE A 91 -6.05 18.76 2.02
C ILE A 91 -5.78 19.47 0.70
N ASP A 92 -4.65 19.11 0.07
CA ASP A 92 -4.27 19.55 -1.26
C ASP A 92 -4.24 18.34 -2.21
N TYR A 93 -5.02 18.41 -3.30
CA TYR A 93 -4.91 17.42 -4.37
C TYR A 93 -3.78 17.79 -5.31
N VAL A 94 -3.00 16.78 -5.69
CA VAL A 94 -1.76 16.96 -6.42
C VAL A 94 -1.80 16.22 -7.75
N ASP A 95 -1.53 16.93 -8.84
CA ASP A 95 -1.45 16.38 -10.19
C ASP A 95 -0.05 15.79 -10.50
N ASP A 96 0.62 16.32 -11.53
CA ASP A 96 1.86 15.74 -12.05
C ASP A 96 3.13 16.18 -11.28
N ASN A 97 3.03 17.22 -10.46
CA ASN A 97 4.13 17.74 -9.62
C ASN A 97 4.29 16.99 -8.27
N TRP A 98 3.59 15.88 -8.06
CA TRP A 98 3.62 15.11 -6.82
C TRP A 98 5.03 14.63 -6.42
N LYS A 99 5.92 14.45 -7.42
CA LYS A 99 7.31 14.01 -7.20
C LYS A 99 8.15 15.03 -6.46
N ASP A 100 7.85 16.32 -6.67
CA ASP A 100 8.58 17.41 -6.03
C ASP A 100 8.16 17.61 -4.57
N ILE A 101 6.95 17.17 -4.24
CA ILE A 101 6.36 17.28 -2.89
C ILE A 101 6.79 16.13 -1.99
N LEU A 102 6.99 14.93 -2.54
CA LEU A 102 7.30 13.72 -1.77
C LEU A 102 8.50 13.87 -0.81
N PRO A 103 9.62 14.51 -1.19
CA PRO A 103 10.77 14.66 -0.31
C PRO A 103 10.49 15.49 0.94
N GLU A 104 9.43 16.30 0.95
CA GLU A 104 9.05 17.15 2.08
C GLU A 104 8.13 16.44 3.08
N CYS A 105 7.61 15.27 2.71
CA CYS A 105 6.64 14.56 3.52
C CYS A 105 7.30 13.65 4.57
N ASP A 106 6.75 13.67 5.78
CA ASP A 106 7.21 12.81 6.88
C ASP A 106 6.65 11.40 6.77
N THR A 107 5.48 11.28 6.15
CA THR A 107 4.81 9.98 5.95
C THR A 107 4.25 9.88 4.54
N ILE A 108 4.34 8.69 3.96
CA ILE A 108 3.73 8.35 2.67
C ILE A 108 2.77 7.19 2.90
N LEU A 109 1.51 7.37 2.54
CA LEU A 109 0.48 6.34 2.58
C LEU A 109 0.18 5.83 1.18
N ILE A 110 0.36 4.55 0.96
CA ILE A 110 0.02 3.87 -0.30
C ILE A 110 -1.18 2.97 -0.03
N SER A 111 -2.36 3.40 -0.44
CA SER A 111 -3.61 2.68 -0.22
C SER A 111 -4.10 1.89 -1.43
N ASP A 112 -3.28 1.80 -2.47
CA ASP A 112 -3.67 1.34 -3.78
C ASP A 112 -2.57 0.56 -4.53
N ILE A 113 -1.64 -0.03 -3.80
CA ILE A 113 -0.48 -0.75 -4.38
C ILE A 113 -0.89 -1.77 -5.45
N GLU A 114 -2.09 -2.33 -5.34
CA GLU A 114 -2.66 -3.30 -6.29
C GLU A 114 -3.10 -2.68 -7.62
N HIS A 115 -3.18 -1.35 -7.69
CA HIS A 115 -3.58 -0.57 -8.88
C HIS A 115 -2.41 0.07 -9.58
N GLN A 116 -1.21 -0.05 -9.03
CA GLN A 116 0.01 0.49 -9.64
C GLN A 116 0.40 -0.31 -10.88
N SER A 117 0.98 0.38 -11.85
CA SER A 117 1.47 -0.24 -13.09
C SER A 117 2.67 -1.15 -12.82
N ASP A 118 3.63 -0.65 -12.04
CA ASP A 118 4.82 -1.38 -11.61
C ASP A 118 5.14 -1.01 -10.14
N PRO A 119 4.61 -1.79 -9.17
CA PRO A 119 4.85 -1.57 -7.75
C PRO A 119 6.35 -1.60 -7.38
N ALA A 120 7.14 -2.44 -8.07
CA ALA A 120 8.56 -2.57 -7.79
C ALA A 120 9.33 -1.29 -8.15
N SER A 121 9.17 -0.82 -9.39
CA SER A 121 9.81 0.41 -9.86
C SER A 121 9.34 1.63 -9.09
N ASN A 122 8.05 1.68 -8.73
CA ASN A 122 7.50 2.77 -7.94
C ASN A 122 8.10 2.83 -6.53
N LEU A 123 8.14 1.70 -5.81
CA LEU A 123 8.73 1.64 -4.47
C LEU A 123 10.24 1.89 -4.49
N LEU A 124 10.96 1.35 -5.46
CA LEU A 124 12.39 1.61 -5.62
C LEU A 124 12.67 3.10 -5.88
N SER A 125 11.83 3.74 -6.67
CA SER A 125 11.97 5.17 -6.95
C SER A 125 11.63 6.01 -5.72
N LEU A 126 10.57 5.64 -5.00
CA LEU A 126 10.19 6.27 -3.73
C LEU A 126 11.32 6.19 -2.71
N SER A 127 11.90 5.00 -2.51
CA SER A 127 12.98 4.80 -1.54
C SER A 127 14.23 5.66 -1.82
N LYS A 128 14.45 6.07 -3.08
CA LYS A 128 15.56 6.96 -3.45
C LYS A 128 15.28 8.44 -3.22
N ILE A 129 14.01 8.84 -3.25
CA ILE A 129 13.58 10.24 -3.20
C ILE A 129 13.29 10.70 -1.78
N ILE A 130 12.70 9.85 -0.96
CA ILE A 130 12.28 10.18 0.40
C ILE A 130 13.44 10.34 1.37
N LYS A 131 13.21 11.02 2.50
CA LYS A 131 14.17 11.11 3.62
C LYS A 131 14.34 9.76 4.31
N ASP A 132 15.42 9.60 5.06
CA ASP A 132 15.72 8.34 5.75
C ASP A 132 14.75 8.06 6.91
N ASP A 133 14.21 9.11 7.53
CA ASP A 133 13.23 9.03 8.62
C ASP A 133 11.78 8.96 8.13
N THR A 134 11.52 9.13 6.83
CA THR A 134 10.16 9.05 6.26
C THR A 134 9.56 7.67 6.48
N LYS A 135 8.35 7.63 7.05
CA LYS A 135 7.57 6.39 7.19
C LYS A 135 6.78 6.13 5.90
N ILE A 136 6.81 4.89 5.41
CA ILE A 136 5.92 4.44 4.33
C ILE A 136 4.89 3.49 4.92
N ILE A 137 3.61 3.78 4.74
CA ILE A 137 2.51 2.94 5.18
C ILE A 137 1.84 2.35 3.94
N ILE A 138 1.81 1.03 3.85
CA ILE A 138 1.18 0.33 2.73
C ILE A 138 -0.04 -0.42 3.21
N ILE A 139 -1.18 -0.18 2.56
CA ILE A 139 -2.41 -0.94 2.77
C ILE A 139 -2.54 -1.95 1.64
N SER A 140 -2.57 -3.22 1.97
CA SER A 140 -2.78 -4.32 1.02
C SER A 140 -3.94 -5.19 1.44
N ARG A 141 -4.49 -5.95 0.48
CA ARG A 141 -5.59 -6.88 0.73
C ARG A 141 -5.06 -8.27 1.03
N ASN A 142 -5.79 -9.00 1.87
CA ASN A 142 -5.44 -10.36 2.19
C ASN A 142 -5.90 -11.33 1.08
N LEU A 143 -5.02 -12.28 0.74
CA LEU A 143 -5.26 -13.34 -0.26
C LEU A 143 -6.53 -14.16 0.04
N VAL A 144 -6.74 -14.55 1.28
CA VAL A 144 -7.88 -15.38 1.69
C VAL A 144 -9.19 -14.71 1.33
N TRP A 145 -9.31 -13.41 1.56
CA TRP A 145 -10.50 -12.64 1.17
C TRP A 145 -10.67 -12.56 -0.34
N MET A 146 -9.59 -12.45 -1.10
CA MET A 146 -9.67 -12.44 -2.55
C MET A 146 -10.14 -13.79 -3.11
N MET A 147 -9.68 -14.89 -2.51
CA MET A 147 -10.15 -16.24 -2.86
C MET A 147 -11.63 -16.42 -2.50
N PHE A 148 -12.03 -15.96 -1.31
CA PHE A 148 -13.42 -16.00 -0.86
C PHE A 148 -14.35 -15.17 -1.77
N ILE A 149 -13.94 -13.97 -2.15
CA ILE A 149 -14.69 -13.14 -3.10
C ILE A 149 -14.79 -13.83 -4.48
N LYS A 150 -13.73 -14.48 -4.95
CA LYS A 150 -13.77 -15.27 -6.19
C LYS A 150 -14.74 -16.44 -6.10
N LEU A 151 -14.79 -17.12 -4.96
CA LEU A 151 -15.74 -18.20 -4.72
C LEU A 151 -17.19 -17.69 -4.73
N LEU A 152 -17.45 -16.60 -4.00
CA LEU A 152 -18.77 -15.97 -3.96
C LEU A 152 -19.26 -15.52 -5.36
N LYS A 153 -18.35 -15.15 -6.26
CA LYS A 153 -18.69 -14.83 -7.64
C LYS A 153 -19.40 -15.94 -8.36
N THR A 154 -18.88 -17.15 -8.21
CA THR A 154 -19.44 -18.33 -8.87
C THR A 154 -20.88 -18.53 -8.47
N PHE A 155 -21.26 -18.12 -7.25
CA PHE A 155 -22.62 -18.25 -6.73
C PHE A 155 -23.51 -17.01 -6.94
N PHE A 156 -22.94 -15.80 -7.07
CA PHE A 156 -23.70 -14.55 -7.03
C PHE A 156 -23.52 -13.65 -8.27
N ASN A 157 -22.94 -14.16 -9.35
CA ASN A 157 -22.66 -13.39 -10.60
C ASN A 157 -21.96 -12.04 -10.35
N PHE A 158 -21.14 -11.97 -9.33
CA PHE A 158 -20.42 -10.75 -8.95
C PHE A 158 -19.18 -10.58 -9.83
N SER A 159 -19.03 -9.48 -10.55
CA SER A 159 -17.88 -9.24 -11.41
C SER A 159 -16.71 -8.59 -10.64
N PRO A 160 -15.66 -9.32 -10.22
CA PRO A 160 -14.51 -8.68 -9.57
C PRO A 160 -13.66 -7.96 -10.58
N LYS A 161 -13.12 -6.87 -10.11
CA LYS A 161 -12.04 -6.14 -10.70
C LYS A 161 -10.87 -7.02 -11.13
N LYS A 162 -10.28 -6.76 -12.29
CA LYS A 162 -8.90 -7.15 -12.59
C LYS A 162 -7.97 -6.28 -11.74
N ASN A 163 -7.53 -6.76 -10.60
CA ASN A 163 -6.49 -6.14 -9.80
C ASN A 163 -5.24 -6.99 -9.88
N ASN A 164 -4.07 -6.36 -9.81
CA ASN A 164 -2.83 -7.09 -9.56
C ASN A 164 -2.94 -7.66 -8.15
N PHE A 165 -2.90 -8.99 -8.09
CA PHE A 165 -2.88 -9.66 -6.82
C PHE A 165 -1.43 -9.77 -6.35
N LEU A 166 -1.11 -9.15 -5.20
CA LEU A 166 0.22 -9.14 -4.61
C LEU A 166 0.20 -9.94 -3.30
N PRO A 167 0.67 -11.20 -3.31
CA PRO A 167 0.81 -11.99 -2.08
C PRO A 167 1.73 -11.30 -1.07
N SER A 168 1.52 -11.52 0.23
CA SER A 168 2.34 -10.92 1.29
C SER A 168 3.81 -11.29 1.16
N SER A 169 4.13 -12.54 0.79
CA SER A 169 5.50 -12.97 0.53
C SER A 169 6.18 -12.22 -0.63
N TYR A 170 5.42 -11.92 -1.69
CA TYR A 170 5.92 -11.09 -2.77
C TYR A 170 6.20 -9.65 -2.31
N LEU A 171 5.30 -9.07 -1.52
CA LEU A 171 5.48 -7.74 -0.96
C LEU A 171 6.69 -7.65 -0.03
N GLU A 172 6.91 -8.64 0.84
CA GLU A 172 8.08 -8.70 1.73
C GLU A 172 9.40 -8.75 0.94
N ASN A 173 9.47 -9.58 -0.09
CA ASN A 173 10.62 -9.62 -1.00
C ASN A 173 10.82 -8.27 -1.71
N LEU A 174 9.74 -7.67 -2.16
CA LEU A 174 9.76 -6.38 -2.83
C LEU A 174 10.32 -5.27 -1.92
N TYR A 175 9.90 -5.22 -0.66
CA TYR A 175 10.40 -4.26 0.32
C TYR A 175 11.92 -4.42 0.51
N SER A 176 12.39 -5.65 0.63
CA SER A 176 13.81 -5.93 0.78
C SER A 176 14.64 -5.47 -0.43
N ILE A 177 14.16 -5.74 -1.66
CA ILE A 177 14.80 -5.30 -2.91
C ILE A 177 14.84 -3.77 -3.01
N CYS A 178 13.79 -3.09 -2.53
CA CYS A 178 13.70 -1.63 -2.52
C CYS A 178 14.49 -0.96 -1.37
N ASN A 179 15.30 -1.71 -0.64
CA ASN A 179 16.04 -1.22 0.53
C ASN A 179 15.14 -0.61 1.62
N LEU A 180 14.00 -1.26 1.83
CA LEU A 180 13.03 -0.93 2.86
C LEU A 180 12.98 -2.05 3.91
N GLU A 181 12.83 -1.67 5.17
CA GLU A 181 12.64 -2.61 6.27
C GLU A 181 11.23 -2.50 6.84
N VAL A 182 10.66 -3.64 7.22
CA VAL A 182 9.34 -3.72 7.85
C VAL A 182 9.50 -3.41 9.33
N ILE A 183 8.96 -2.29 9.78
CA ILE A 183 8.89 -1.90 11.19
C ILE A 183 7.72 -2.60 11.88
N ARG A 184 6.57 -2.67 11.19
CA ARG A 184 5.34 -3.23 11.73
C ARG A 184 4.48 -3.77 10.60
N ASN A 185 3.88 -4.94 10.81
CA ASN A 185 2.91 -5.51 9.90
C ASN A 185 1.71 -6.01 10.72
N GLU A 186 0.56 -5.43 10.50
CA GLU A 186 -0.66 -5.82 11.18
C GLU A 186 -1.79 -6.13 10.21
N LYS A 187 -2.51 -7.19 10.50
CA LYS A 187 -3.73 -7.55 9.79
C LYS A 187 -4.92 -7.02 10.58
N ILE A 188 -5.75 -6.26 9.89
CA ILE A 188 -6.89 -5.58 10.50
C ILE A 188 -8.19 -5.91 9.78
N ILE A 189 -9.30 -5.74 10.49
CA ILE A 189 -10.66 -5.82 9.98
C ILE A 189 -11.00 -7.20 9.41
N ALA A 190 -11.54 -8.07 10.24
CA ALA A 190 -12.13 -9.33 9.80
C ALA A 190 -13.50 -9.10 9.16
N LEU A 191 -14.33 -8.23 9.73
CA LEU A 191 -15.64 -7.88 9.22
C LEU A 191 -15.69 -6.42 8.76
N PRO A 192 -15.90 -6.16 7.46
CA PRO A 192 -16.02 -4.80 6.91
C PRO A 192 -17.44 -4.22 7.06
N ILE A 193 -18.27 -4.80 7.92
CA ILE A 193 -19.66 -4.40 8.18
C ILE A 193 -19.81 -4.15 9.67
N TYR A 194 -20.48 -3.06 10.02
CA TYR A 194 -20.79 -2.79 11.40
C TYR A 194 -22.06 -3.56 11.84
N ILE A 195 -21.91 -4.45 12.80
CA ILE A 195 -22.97 -5.14 13.53
C ILE A 195 -22.74 -4.80 15.01
N PRO A 196 -23.67 -4.09 15.68
CA PRO A 196 -23.53 -3.70 17.08
C PRO A 196 -23.08 -4.89 17.95
N PHE A 197 -22.18 -4.65 18.89
CA PHE A 197 -21.52 -5.60 19.79
C PHE A 197 -20.64 -6.66 19.11
N PHE A 198 -21.05 -7.24 17.97
CA PHE A 198 -20.35 -8.36 17.34
C PHE A 198 -19.10 -7.92 16.55
N THR A 199 -19.16 -6.84 15.79
CA THR A 199 -18.06 -6.44 14.92
C THR A 199 -16.78 -6.16 15.70
N ASN A 200 -16.89 -5.40 16.80
CA ASN A 200 -15.71 -5.05 17.61
C ASN A 200 -15.12 -6.30 18.29
N LEU A 201 -15.97 -7.17 18.80
CA LEU A 201 -15.54 -8.43 19.42
C LEU A 201 -14.84 -9.32 18.39
N LEU A 202 -15.48 -9.56 17.24
CA LEU A 202 -14.90 -10.40 16.18
C LEU A 202 -13.61 -9.80 15.62
N ASN A 203 -13.56 -8.51 15.34
CA ASN A 203 -12.34 -7.86 14.86
C ASN A 203 -11.20 -7.97 15.89
N ARG A 204 -11.49 -7.99 17.18
CA ARG A 204 -10.49 -8.22 18.24
C ARG A 204 -10.00 -9.67 18.25
N ILE A 205 -10.91 -10.64 18.17
CA ILE A 205 -10.59 -12.08 18.15
C ILE A 205 -9.76 -12.43 16.91
N PHE A 206 -10.15 -11.93 15.75
CA PHE A 206 -9.46 -12.21 14.49
C PHE A 206 -8.10 -11.49 14.35
N ARG A 207 -7.70 -10.61 15.26
CA ARG A 207 -6.32 -10.10 15.34
C ARG A 207 -5.34 -11.09 15.99
N LEU A 208 -5.82 -12.15 16.62
CA LEU A 208 -4.96 -13.20 17.19
C LEU A 208 -4.14 -13.90 16.09
N PRO A 209 -2.90 -14.32 16.36
CA PRO A 209 -1.94 -14.79 15.35
C PRO A 209 -2.48 -15.86 14.40
N LEU A 210 -3.23 -16.83 14.88
CA LEU A 210 -3.78 -17.92 14.04
C LEU A 210 -5.00 -17.50 13.23
N LEU A 211 -5.79 -16.54 13.74
CA LEU A 211 -7.06 -16.11 13.12
C LEU A 211 -6.87 -14.90 12.19
N ASN A 212 -5.73 -14.24 12.26
CA ASN A 212 -5.48 -13.02 11.48
C ASN A 212 -5.40 -13.26 9.97
N ILE A 213 -5.31 -14.52 9.54
CA ILE A 213 -5.39 -14.89 8.12
C ILE A 213 -6.76 -14.52 7.51
N PHE A 214 -7.79 -14.41 8.34
CA PHE A 214 -9.14 -14.02 7.92
C PHE A 214 -9.37 -12.50 7.93
N CYS A 215 -8.39 -11.69 8.32
CA CYS A 215 -8.51 -10.25 8.23
C CYS A 215 -8.50 -9.78 6.78
N LEU A 216 -9.33 -8.78 6.47
CA LEU A 216 -9.52 -8.24 5.12
C LEU A 216 -8.28 -7.51 4.59
N SER A 217 -7.66 -6.70 5.45
CA SER A 217 -6.58 -5.82 5.08
C SER A 217 -5.34 -6.06 5.94
N SER A 218 -4.18 -5.86 5.33
CA SER A 218 -2.88 -5.78 6.01
C SER A 218 -2.36 -4.36 5.89
N ILE A 219 -1.86 -3.81 6.99
CA ILE A 219 -1.15 -2.53 7.02
C ILE A 219 0.29 -2.80 7.40
N THR A 220 1.19 -2.43 6.50
CA THR A 220 2.63 -2.59 6.69
C THR A 220 3.28 -1.22 6.80
N ILE A 221 4.05 -1.00 7.86
CA ILE A 221 4.82 0.23 8.08
C ILE A 221 6.28 -0.07 7.76
N LEU A 222 6.84 0.73 6.88
CA LEU A 222 8.20 0.58 6.37
C LEU A 222 9.02 1.83 6.66
N LYS A 223 10.33 1.65 6.76
CA LYS A 223 11.34 2.71 6.70
C LYS A 223 12.45 2.32 5.75
N LYS A 224 13.29 3.28 5.38
CA LYS A 224 14.55 2.94 4.71
C LYS A 224 15.41 2.08 5.62
N LYS A 225 16.03 1.07 5.04
CA LYS A 225 17.00 0.25 5.73
C LYS A 225 18.26 1.07 5.96
N ASN A 226 18.72 1.14 7.20
CA ASN A 226 19.92 1.89 7.55
C ASN A 226 21.14 1.22 6.91
N GLN A 227 21.84 1.93 6.02
CA GLN A 227 23.02 1.39 5.31
C GLN A 227 24.32 1.54 6.10
N ASP A 228 24.31 2.24 7.24
CA ASP A 228 25.51 2.56 8.00
C ASP A 228 26.28 1.31 8.48
N PHE A 229 25.59 0.18 8.64
CA PHE A 229 26.22 -1.10 9.00
C PHE A 229 26.98 -1.78 7.85
N LEU A 230 26.70 -1.40 6.58
CA LEU A 230 27.30 -2.07 5.42
C LEU A 230 28.57 -1.34 4.92
N ASN A 231 28.79 -0.09 5.32
CA ASN A 231 29.90 0.71 4.79
C ASN A 231 31.25 0.49 5.51
N ASN A 232 31.28 -0.18 6.65
CA ASN A 232 32.50 -0.31 7.46
C ASN A 232 33.18 -1.68 7.44
N GLU A 233 32.58 -2.70 6.86
CA GLU A 233 33.24 -4.00 6.72
C GLU A 233 33.34 -4.40 5.24
N LYS A 234 34.56 -4.70 4.80
CA LYS A 234 34.78 -5.42 3.53
C LYS A 234 34.22 -6.83 3.69
N LEU A 235 32.96 -7.00 3.33
CA LEU A 235 32.30 -8.30 3.35
C LEU A 235 33.06 -9.27 2.42
N LYS A 236 33.65 -10.30 2.96
CA LYS A 236 34.15 -11.44 2.17
C LYS A 236 32.95 -12.33 1.87
N VAL A 237 32.52 -12.36 0.63
CA VAL A 237 31.42 -13.22 0.19
C VAL A 237 31.98 -14.48 -0.44
N SER A 238 31.63 -15.64 0.07
CA SER A 238 31.94 -16.94 -0.52
C SER A 238 30.68 -17.50 -1.20
N PHE A 239 30.75 -17.77 -2.49
CA PHE A 239 29.69 -18.43 -3.22
C PHE A 239 29.94 -19.95 -3.20
N ILE A 240 29.03 -20.73 -2.65
CA ILE A 240 29.05 -22.17 -2.70
C ILE A 240 28.02 -22.62 -3.70
N ILE A 241 28.44 -23.10 -4.85
CA ILE A 241 27.57 -23.64 -5.90
C ILE A 241 27.60 -25.15 -5.77
N PRO A 242 26.55 -25.83 -5.30
CA PRO A 242 26.50 -27.28 -5.25
C PRO A 242 26.36 -27.84 -6.67
N CYS A 243 27.47 -28.33 -7.23
CA CYS A 243 27.49 -28.96 -8.54
C CYS A 243 27.60 -30.45 -8.40
N LYS A 244 26.68 -31.21 -9.01
CA LYS A 244 26.77 -32.67 -9.14
C LYS A 244 26.54 -33.01 -10.61
N ASN A 245 27.59 -33.55 -11.27
CA ASN A 245 27.58 -33.94 -12.69
C ASN A 245 27.32 -32.76 -13.68
N GLU A 246 27.83 -31.56 -13.33
CA GLU A 246 27.63 -30.34 -14.14
C GLU A 246 28.88 -29.95 -14.97
N GLU A 247 29.77 -30.90 -15.24
CA GLU A 247 31.04 -30.65 -15.96
C GLU A 247 30.85 -29.96 -17.31
N ASN A 248 29.74 -30.27 -18.00
CA ASN A 248 29.42 -29.66 -19.31
C ASN A 248 28.76 -28.29 -19.24
N ASN A 249 28.33 -27.87 -18.07
CA ASN A 249 27.60 -26.59 -17.87
C ASN A 249 28.50 -25.48 -17.26
N ILE A 250 29.64 -25.88 -16.71
CA ILE A 250 30.63 -24.93 -16.15
C ILE A 250 31.64 -24.64 -17.25
N LYS A 251 31.42 -23.55 -17.97
CA LYS A 251 32.44 -23.00 -18.88
C LYS A 251 33.47 -22.23 -18.04
N THR A 252 34.72 -22.67 -18.12
CA THR A 252 35.89 -21.96 -17.59
C THR A 252 36.11 -20.63 -18.33
#